data_4abbe20f518566e3466274319bcc22e6
#
_entry.id   4abbe20f518566e3466274319bcc22e6
#
_cell.length_a   1.000
_cell.length_b   1.000
_cell.length_c   1.000
_cell.angle_alpha   90.00
_cell.angle_beta   90.00
_cell.angle_gamma   90.00
#
_symmetry.space_group_name_H-M   'P 1'
#
loop_
_entity.id
_entity.type
_entity.pdbx_description
1 polymer ?
#
loop_
_entity_poly.entity_id
_entity_poly.type
_entity_poly.pdbx_seq_one_letter_code
_entity_poly.pdbx_strand_id
1 'polypeptide(L)'
;TADCPGTCEIGLSAVLGAQSVYPTTTGNNQIASEKDYPLDYSHFNINGRVFGARGVPAEADQAAIFNVRLERTLGRRHPVKIALPVLLPALLKMNWQDYFAGAAMAGVCCVIGEGSPSKDPALKMRNGKIAEFPYLNEIMDAFRRYYRGYGQIVPQVNYEEDTQGMPEYAVSQCGAEAIEFKFGQSAKGTQPVTRIKDYAAALQKKEAGALVHPDPAAPAVRAAAERGEAPNFYVY
;
A
#
# COMPACT_ATOMS: atom_id res chain seq x y z
N THR A 1 0.95 -17.79 -5.77
CA THR A 1 2.13 -18.17 -4.95
C THR A 1 1.90 -19.55 -4.39
N ALA A 2 2.97 -20.35 -4.23
CA ALA A 2 2.91 -21.77 -3.83
C ALA A 2 2.20 -21.99 -2.48
N ASP A 3 1.99 -20.97 -1.70
CA ASP A 3 1.37 -21.04 -0.37
C ASP A 3 -0.08 -20.50 -0.33
N CYS A 4 -0.65 -20.13 -1.48
CA CYS A 4 -2.04 -19.70 -1.51
C CYS A 4 -2.95 -20.95 -1.44
N PRO A 5 -3.80 -21.09 -0.41
CA PRO A 5 -4.70 -22.26 -0.29
C PRO A 5 -5.81 -22.28 -1.36
N GLY A 6 -5.87 -21.29 -2.24
CA GLY A 6 -6.88 -21.19 -3.28
C GLY A 6 -8.31 -20.92 -2.78
N THR A 7 -8.47 -20.67 -1.50
CA THR A 7 -9.77 -20.42 -0.85
C THR A 7 -10.10 -18.94 -0.72
N CYS A 8 -9.23 -18.06 -1.24
CA CYS A 8 -9.49 -16.66 -1.25
C CYS A 8 -10.58 -16.30 -2.28
N GLU A 9 -11.25 -15.20 -2.08
CA GLU A 9 -12.29 -14.70 -2.97
C GLU A 9 -11.80 -14.57 -4.41
N ILE A 10 -10.55 -14.13 -4.61
CA ILE A 10 -9.93 -14.04 -5.94
C ILE A 10 -9.74 -15.43 -6.54
N GLY A 11 -9.23 -16.40 -5.78
CA GLY A 11 -9.05 -17.77 -6.23
C GLY A 11 -10.38 -18.46 -6.51
N LEU A 12 -11.37 -18.31 -5.65
CA LEU A 12 -12.71 -18.83 -5.85
C LEU A 12 -13.39 -18.19 -7.07
N SER A 13 -13.26 -16.88 -7.25
CA SER A 13 -13.78 -16.17 -8.43
C SER A 13 -13.13 -16.65 -9.72
N ALA A 14 -11.83 -16.96 -9.70
CA ALA A 14 -11.12 -17.47 -10.87
C ALA A 14 -11.58 -18.88 -11.27
N VAL A 15 -11.91 -19.74 -10.28
CA VAL A 15 -12.30 -21.14 -10.51
C VAL A 15 -13.80 -21.28 -10.76
N LEU A 16 -14.63 -20.61 -9.98
CA LEU A 16 -16.09 -20.74 -10.00
C LEU A 16 -16.79 -19.67 -10.84
N GLY A 17 -16.08 -18.63 -11.21
CA GLY A 17 -16.63 -17.44 -11.85
C GLY A 17 -17.08 -16.39 -10.82
N ALA A 18 -16.88 -15.13 -11.15
CA ALA A 18 -17.17 -14.01 -10.27
C ALA A 18 -18.60 -13.98 -9.77
N GLN A 19 -19.59 -14.30 -10.62
CA GLN A 19 -20.99 -14.29 -10.24
C GLN A 19 -21.39 -15.44 -9.31
N SER A 20 -20.60 -16.51 -9.25
CA SER A 20 -20.86 -17.60 -8.30
C SER A 20 -20.43 -17.22 -6.89
N VAL A 21 -19.37 -16.40 -6.76
CA VAL A 21 -18.86 -15.92 -5.48
C VAL A 21 -19.56 -14.61 -5.09
N TYR A 22 -19.82 -13.77 -6.10
CA TYR A 22 -20.46 -12.45 -5.93
C TYR A 22 -21.71 -12.38 -6.81
N PRO A 23 -22.87 -12.81 -6.34
CA PRO A 23 -24.09 -12.91 -7.14
C PRO A 23 -24.75 -11.56 -7.47
N THR A 24 -24.04 -10.47 -7.34
CA THR A 24 -24.51 -9.12 -7.70
C THR A 24 -23.86 -8.63 -8.99
N THR A 25 -24.44 -7.66 -9.65
CA THR A 25 -23.91 -7.06 -10.89
C THR A 25 -22.56 -6.37 -10.71
N THR A 26 -22.22 -5.99 -9.49
CA THR A 26 -20.95 -5.39 -9.10
C THR A 26 -20.13 -6.32 -8.23
N GLY A 27 -20.54 -7.58 -8.13
CA GLY A 27 -20.05 -8.54 -7.16
C GLY A 27 -18.54 -8.77 -7.13
N ASN A 28 -17.89 -8.61 -8.26
CA ASN A 28 -16.44 -8.73 -8.37
C ASN A 28 -15.67 -7.65 -7.61
N ASN A 29 -16.34 -6.57 -7.18
CA ASN A 29 -15.72 -5.45 -6.48
C ASN A 29 -16.23 -5.27 -5.05
N GLN A 30 -17.25 -6.03 -4.67
CA GLN A 30 -17.79 -5.98 -3.31
C GLN A 30 -17.16 -7.04 -2.46
N ILE A 31 -16.22 -6.64 -1.68
CA ILE A 31 -15.87 -7.39 -0.49
C ILE A 31 -17.07 -7.20 0.44
N ALA A 32 -17.79 -8.28 0.70
CA ALA A 32 -18.89 -8.26 1.65
C ALA A 32 -18.34 -7.80 2.99
N SER A 33 -18.59 -6.55 3.35
CA SER A 33 -18.38 -6.09 4.70
C SER A 33 -19.43 -6.80 5.55
N GLU A 34 -19.03 -7.60 6.52
CA GLU A 34 -19.94 -8.18 7.48
C GLU A 34 -20.57 -7.14 8.42
N LYS A 35 -20.20 -5.88 8.25
CA LYS A 35 -20.67 -4.76 9.05
C LYS A 35 -21.35 -3.73 8.15
N ASP A 36 -22.57 -3.37 8.49
CA ASP A 36 -23.23 -2.20 7.94
C ASP A 36 -22.60 -0.95 8.55
N TYR A 37 -21.90 -0.21 7.71
CA TYR A 37 -21.40 1.11 8.08
C TYR A 37 -22.42 2.17 7.64
N PRO A 38 -22.69 3.19 8.46
CA PRO A 38 -23.61 4.27 8.07
C PRO A 38 -23.07 5.08 6.90
N LEU A 39 -21.76 5.02 6.65
CA LEU A 39 -21.08 5.63 5.52
C LEU A 39 -19.83 4.83 5.18
N ASP A 40 -19.72 4.42 3.92
CA ASP A 40 -18.55 3.77 3.35
C ASP A 40 -18.27 4.27 1.93
N TYR A 41 -17.26 3.71 1.25
CA TYR A 41 -16.89 4.14 -0.10
C TYR A 41 -18.00 3.93 -1.14
N SER A 42 -18.96 3.05 -0.92
CA SER A 42 -20.09 2.84 -1.83
C SER A 42 -21.04 4.03 -1.89
N HIS A 43 -21.02 4.89 -0.88
CA HIS A 43 -21.82 6.11 -0.81
C HIS A 43 -21.20 7.30 -1.56
N PHE A 44 -19.98 7.15 -2.05
CA PHE A 44 -19.31 8.19 -2.83
C PHE A 44 -19.42 7.91 -4.31
N ASN A 45 -19.71 8.95 -5.08
CA ASN A 45 -19.75 8.89 -6.52
C ASN A 45 -19.04 10.10 -7.13
N ILE A 46 -18.35 9.88 -8.24
CA ILE A 46 -17.75 10.96 -9.01
C ILE A 46 -18.74 11.33 -10.13
N ASN A 47 -19.55 12.33 -9.87
CA ASN A 47 -20.44 12.89 -10.87
C ASN A 47 -19.64 13.86 -11.76
N GLY A 48 -18.99 13.32 -12.76
CA GLY A 48 -18.22 14.10 -13.72
C GLY A 48 -19.01 14.33 -15.01
N ARG A 49 -18.74 15.47 -15.65
CA ARG A 49 -19.09 15.68 -17.06
C ARG A 49 -17.83 15.43 -17.90
N VAL A 50 -17.99 14.67 -18.98
CA VAL A 50 -16.90 14.49 -19.95
C VAL A 50 -16.81 15.72 -20.85
N PHE A 51 -17.96 16.21 -21.33
CA PHE A 51 -18.06 17.45 -22.11
C PHE A 51 -18.80 18.52 -21.32
N GLY A 52 -18.47 19.79 -21.54
CA GLY A 52 -19.05 20.91 -20.80
C GLY A 52 -18.61 21.02 -19.35
N ALA A 53 -17.60 20.27 -18.92
CA ALA A 53 -16.89 20.50 -17.67
C ALA A 53 -16.03 21.76 -17.76
N ARG A 54 -15.64 22.33 -16.63
CA ARG A 54 -14.80 23.54 -16.63
C ARG A 54 -13.50 23.30 -17.41
N GLY A 55 -13.30 24.04 -18.48
CA GLY A 55 -12.14 23.95 -19.36
C GLY A 55 -12.25 22.89 -20.46
N VAL A 56 -13.42 22.27 -20.62
CA VAL A 56 -13.70 21.30 -21.69
C VAL A 56 -14.90 21.81 -22.51
N PRO A 57 -14.82 21.85 -23.86
CA PRO A 57 -15.93 22.21 -24.71
C PRO A 57 -17.18 21.36 -24.45
N ALA A 58 -18.37 21.94 -24.62
CA ALA A 58 -19.63 21.22 -24.47
C ALA A 58 -19.84 20.22 -25.62
N GLU A 59 -19.36 20.56 -26.79
CA GLU A 59 -19.52 19.76 -28.00
C GLU A 59 -18.28 18.86 -28.22
N ALA A 60 -18.54 17.59 -28.53
CA ALA A 60 -17.49 16.58 -28.66
C ALA A 60 -16.52 16.87 -29.82
N ASP A 61 -17.00 17.45 -30.90
CA ASP A 61 -16.20 17.82 -32.06
C ASP A 61 -15.24 19.00 -31.80
N GLN A 62 -15.51 19.80 -30.78
CA GLN A 62 -14.66 20.87 -30.31
C GLN A 62 -13.60 20.40 -29.30
N ALA A 63 -13.74 19.18 -28.80
CA ALA A 63 -12.80 18.63 -27.84
C ALA A 63 -11.51 18.20 -28.55
N ALA A 64 -10.40 18.86 -28.22
CA ALA A 64 -9.09 18.49 -28.69
C ALA A 64 -8.19 18.12 -27.51
N ILE A 65 -7.44 17.04 -27.63
CA ILE A 65 -6.53 16.55 -26.59
C ILE A 65 -5.53 17.62 -26.13
N PHE A 66 -5.10 18.48 -27.06
CA PHE A 66 -4.16 19.57 -26.78
C PHE A 66 -4.78 20.72 -25.95
N ASN A 67 -6.11 20.77 -25.84
CA ASN A 67 -6.82 21.75 -25.02
C ASN A 67 -6.97 21.28 -23.57
N VAL A 68 -6.62 20.03 -23.27
CA VAL A 68 -6.72 19.48 -21.92
C VAL A 68 -5.51 19.90 -21.10
N ARG A 69 -5.75 20.71 -20.08
CA ARG A 69 -4.70 21.07 -19.12
C ARG A 69 -4.50 19.94 -18.13
N LEU A 70 -3.37 19.27 -18.21
CA LEU A 70 -3.03 18.11 -17.36
C LEU A 70 -2.40 18.52 -16.04
N GLU A 71 -1.66 19.62 -16.01
CA GLU A 71 -1.02 20.13 -14.79
C GLU A 71 -2.03 20.34 -13.67
N ARG A 72 -1.68 19.88 -12.48
CA ARG A 72 -2.47 20.06 -11.25
C ARG A 72 -1.58 20.47 -10.11
N THR A 73 -2.20 21.06 -9.08
CA THR A 73 -1.57 21.35 -7.81
C THR A 73 -2.36 20.65 -6.71
N LEU A 74 -1.68 19.83 -5.93
CA LEU A 74 -2.23 19.09 -4.80
C LEU A 74 -1.86 19.80 -3.50
N GLY A 75 -2.82 19.90 -2.58
CA GLY A 75 -2.61 20.53 -1.29
C GLY A 75 -2.71 22.07 -1.32
N ARG A 76 -2.93 22.65 -0.14
CA ARG A 76 -3.05 24.11 0.03
C ARG A 76 -1.85 24.70 0.78
N ARG A 77 -1.43 24.08 1.89
CA ARG A 77 -0.34 24.58 2.73
C ARG A 77 1.04 24.24 2.17
N HIS A 78 1.18 23.02 1.68
CA HIS A 78 2.40 22.53 1.04
C HIS A 78 2.01 22.01 -0.35
N PRO A 79 1.86 22.91 -1.32
CA PRO A 79 1.37 22.55 -2.64
C PRO A 79 2.41 21.74 -3.43
N VAL A 80 2.01 20.57 -3.90
CA VAL A 80 2.79 19.77 -4.84
C VAL A 80 2.24 19.97 -6.24
N LYS A 81 3.07 20.45 -7.14
CA LYS A 81 2.74 20.56 -8.57
C LYS A 81 2.99 19.22 -9.25
N ILE A 82 2.06 18.78 -10.08
CA ILE A 82 2.21 17.58 -10.91
C ILE A 82 1.96 17.94 -12.37
N ALA A 83 2.81 17.45 -13.26
CA ALA A 83 2.67 17.70 -14.69
C ALA A 83 1.52 16.87 -15.29
N LEU A 84 1.28 15.69 -14.75
CA LEU A 84 0.22 14.77 -15.13
C LEU A 84 -0.56 14.34 -13.89
N PRO A 85 -1.89 14.19 -13.97
CA PRO A 85 -2.72 13.71 -12.85
C PRO A 85 -2.58 12.18 -12.66
N VAL A 86 -1.36 11.72 -12.53
CA VAL A 86 -0.96 10.33 -12.35
C VAL A 86 -0.18 10.20 -11.06
N LEU A 87 -0.55 9.23 -10.26
CA LEU A 87 0.15 8.82 -9.06
C LEU A 87 0.68 7.40 -9.27
N LEU A 88 1.98 7.23 -9.19
CA LEU A 88 2.59 5.92 -9.30
C LEU A 88 2.43 5.13 -8.00
N PRO A 89 2.12 3.83 -8.09
CA PRO A 89 1.82 3.02 -6.92
C PRO A 89 3.04 2.81 -6.02
N ALA A 90 2.76 2.44 -4.77
CA ALA A 90 3.74 2.10 -3.75
C ALA A 90 4.48 0.79 -4.10
N LEU A 91 5.55 0.89 -4.85
CA LEU A 91 6.36 -0.23 -5.29
C LEU A 91 7.84 0.03 -5.03
N LEU A 92 8.58 -1.06 -4.79
CA LEU A 92 10.03 -1.06 -4.80
C LEU A 92 10.48 -2.20 -5.72
N LYS A 93 10.85 -1.83 -6.95
CA LYS A 93 11.24 -2.75 -8.01
C LYS A 93 12.75 -2.97 -8.05
N MET A 94 13.19 -3.98 -8.77
CA MET A 94 14.63 -4.22 -9.00
C MET A 94 15.31 -3.07 -9.76
N ASN A 95 14.59 -2.45 -10.70
CA ASN A 95 15.06 -1.28 -11.45
C ASN A 95 14.57 0.05 -10.84
N TRP A 96 14.65 0.17 -9.54
CA TRP A 96 14.12 1.34 -8.82
C TRP A 96 14.78 2.66 -9.24
N GLN A 97 16.05 2.64 -9.62
CA GLN A 97 16.77 3.84 -10.08
C GLN A 97 16.04 4.47 -11.27
N ASP A 98 15.77 3.66 -12.31
CA ASP A 98 15.10 4.12 -13.52
C ASP A 98 13.65 4.51 -13.24
N TYR A 99 12.98 3.75 -12.35
CA TYR A 99 11.59 3.99 -11.99
C TYR A 99 11.40 5.36 -11.32
N PHE A 100 12.18 5.68 -10.30
CA PHE A 100 12.07 6.95 -9.59
C PHE A 100 12.66 8.12 -10.39
N ALA A 101 13.73 7.90 -11.16
CA ALA A 101 14.24 8.88 -12.10
C ALA A 101 13.19 9.21 -13.17
N GLY A 102 12.55 8.20 -13.75
CA GLY A 102 11.48 8.37 -14.73
C GLY A 102 10.27 9.12 -14.18
N ALA A 103 9.87 8.83 -12.93
CA ALA A 103 8.81 9.56 -12.24
C ALA A 103 9.13 11.05 -12.10
N ALA A 104 10.35 11.38 -11.69
CA ALA A 104 10.82 12.76 -11.61
C ALA A 104 10.83 13.48 -12.96
N MET A 105 11.32 12.79 -14.00
CA MET A 105 11.34 13.32 -15.36
C MET A 105 9.93 13.55 -15.94
N ALA A 106 8.99 12.66 -15.61
CA ALA A 106 7.58 12.79 -15.99
C ALA A 106 6.81 13.81 -15.15
N GLY A 107 7.38 14.28 -14.04
CA GLY A 107 6.75 15.23 -13.15
C GLY A 107 5.52 14.69 -12.41
N VAL A 108 5.54 13.41 -12.05
CA VAL A 108 4.46 12.72 -11.34
C VAL A 108 4.86 12.37 -9.90
N CYS A 109 3.87 12.18 -9.04
CA CYS A 109 4.13 11.64 -7.71
C CYS A 109 4.39 10.13 -7.77
N CYS A 110 5.31 9.67 -6.93
CA CYS A 110 5.64 8.26 -6.77
C CYS A 110 5.82 7.91 -5.29
N VAL A 111 5.50 6.68 -4.96
CA VAL A 111 5.54 6.20 -3.58
C VAL A 111 6.57 5.08 -3.44
N ILE A 112 7.45 5.21 -2.45
CA ILE A 112 8.35 4.12 -2.04
C ILE A 112 7.54 3.18 -1.18
N GLY A 113 7.30 1.96 -1.66
CA GLY A 113 6.46 0.99 -0.96
C GLY A 113 7.00 0.61 0.41
N GLU A 114 6.12 0.27 1.30
CA GLU A 114 6.42 -0.28 2.63
C GLU A 114 7.31 -1.52 2.56
N GLY A 115 7.94 -1.88 3.65
CA GLY A 115 8.91 -2.99 3.70
C GLY A 115 10.26 -2.63 3.08
N SER A 116 10.50 -1.38 2.74
CA SER A 116 11.78 -0.92 2.20
C SER A 116 12.96 -1.11 3.17
N PRO A 117 12.82 -0.94 4.49
CA PRO A 117 13.93 -1.20 5.42
C PRO A 117 14.42 -2.64 5.36
N SER A 118 13.52 -3.62 5.26
CA SER A 118 13.88 -5.03 5.22
C SER A 118 14.67 -5.45 3.96
N LYS A 119 14.75 -4.57 2.98
CA LYS A 119 15.48 -4.79 1.71
C LYS A 119 16.86 -4.16 1.70
N ASP A 120 17.21 -3.41 2.73
CA ASP A 120 18.53 -2.80 2.85
C ASP A 120 19.49 -3.67 3.67
N PRO A 121 20.51 -4.28 3.05
CA PRO A 121 21.49 -5.06 3.77
C PRO A 121 22.38 -4.21 4.69
N ALA A 122 22.40 -2.89 4.49
CA ALA A 122 23.17 -1.94 5.30
C ALA A 122 22.34 -1.25 6.38
N LEU A 123 21.06 -1.65 6.54
CA LEU A 123 20.19 -1.12 7.58
C LEU A 123 20.79 -1.35 8.97
N LYS A 124 20.89 -0.30 9.76
CA LYS A 124 21.29 -0.41 11.16
C LYS A 124 20.19 0.08 12.08
N MET A 125 19.93 -0.75 13.09
CA MET A 125 18.97 -0.45 14.13
C MET A 125 19.70 -0.14 15.45
N ARG A 126 19.15 0.80 16.23
CA ARG A 126 19.63 1.10 17.58
C ARG A 126 18.40 1.26 18.50
N ASN A 127 18.33 0.45 19.53
CA ASN A 127 17.21 0.45 20.48
C ASN A 127 15.84 0.33 19.79
N GLY A 128 15.74 -0.56 18.80
CA GLY A 128 14.50 -0.78 18.06
C GLY A 128 14.12 0.34 17.06
N LYS A 129 14.96 1.35 16.88
CA LYS A 129 14.76 2.44 15.91
C LYS A 129 15.78 2.38 14.78
N ILE A 130 15.37 2.86 13.62
CA ILE A 130 16.25 3.00 12.46
C ILE A 130 17.33 4.05 12.78
N ALA A 131 18.60 3.62 12.73
CA ALA A 131 19.76 4.48 12.95
C ALA A 131 20.45 4.86 11.63
N GLU A 132 20.56 3.91 10.70
CA GLU A 132 21.10 4.14 9.37
C GLU A 132 20.26 3.37 8.33
N PHE A 133 19.88 4.05 7.27
CA PHE A 133 19.11 3.46 6.18
C PHE A 133 19.60 4.03 4.83
N PRO A 134 20.81 3.63 4.38
CA PRO A 134 21.43 4.16 3.16
C PRO A 134 20.58 4.00 1.92
N TYR A 135 19.91 2.86 1.79
CA TYR A 135 19.08 2.57 0.63
C TYR A 135 17.94 3.58 0.42
N LEU A 136 17.32 4.07 1.50
CA LEU A 136 16.31 5.12 1.38
C LEU A 136 16.90 6.41 0.81
N ASN A 137 18.10 6.80 1.27
CA ASN A 137 18.79 7.97 0.71
C ASN A 137 19.06 7.82 -0.78
N GLU A 138 19.55 6.66 -1.21
CA GLU A 138 19.82 6.38 -2.63
C GLU A 138 18.54 6.48 -3.48
N ILE A 139 17.44 5.94 -2.99
CA ILE A 139 16.14 6.02 -3.66
C ILE A 139 15.66 7.47 -3.78
N MET A 140 15.73 8.23 -2.68
CA MET A 140 15.36 9.65 -2.67
C MET A 140 16.22 10.47 -3.65
N ASP A 141 17.52 10.18 -3.69
CA ASP A 141 18.48 10.86 -4.59
C ASP A 141 18.26 10.50 -6.06
N ALA A 142 17.83 9.28 -6.37
CA ALA A 142 17.48 8.89 -7.74
C ALA A 142 16.35 9.76 -8.30
N PHE A 143 15.33 10.07 -7.49
CA PHE A 143 14.28 11.02 -7.87
C PHE A 143 14.81 12.45 -7.95
N ARG A 144 15.50 12.94 -6.90
CA ARG A 144 15.95 14.34 -6.80
C ARG A 144 16.88 14.78 -7.91
N ARG A 145 17.74 13.87 -8.37
CA ARG A 145 18.66 14.15 -9.46
C ARG A 145 17.98 14.63 -10.74
N TYR A 146 16.75 14.18 -10.98
CA TYR A 146 15.98 14.51 -12.17
C TYR A 146 14.75 15.39 -11.90
N TYR A 147 14.57 15.82 -10.66
CA TYR A 147 13.45 16.68 -10.26
C TYR A 147 13.51 18.04 -10.95
N ARG A 148 12.38 18.47 -11.51
CA ARG A 148 12.23 19.71 -12.26
C ARG A 148 11.09 20.59 -11.76
N GLY A 149 10.79 20.54 -10.49
CA GLY A 149 9.71 21.34 -9.87
C GLY A 149 8.31 20.71 -9.98
N TYR A 150 8.20 19.47 -10.47
CA TYR A 150 6.96 18.73 -10.56
C TYR A 150 7.11 17.34 -9.95
N GLY A 151 6.03 16.85 -9.36
CA GLY A 151 6.02 15.54 -8.73
C GLY A 151 6.52 15.57 -7.29
N GLN A 152 6.40 14.46 -6.62
CA GLN A 152 6.86 14.25 -5.25
C GLN A 152 7.22 12.78 -5.05
N ILE A 153 8.34 12.52 -4.40
CA ILE A 153 8.66 11.19 -3.90
C ILE A 153 8.19 11.08 -2.45
N VAL A 154 7.46 10.00 -2.14
CA VAL A 154 6.78 9.81 -0.86
C VAL A 154 7.16 8.46 -0.27
N PRO A 155 7.94 8.40 0.80
CA PRO A 155 8.10 7.17 1.57
C PRO A 155 6.76 6.74 2.20
N GLN A 156 6.36 5.48 1.96
CA GLN A 156 5.21 4.87 2.61
C GLN A 156 5.70 4.03 3.78
N VAL A 157 5.01 4.13 4.90
CA VAL A 157 5.30 3.41 6.13
C VAL A 157 4.08 2.64 6.62
N ASN A 158 4.31 1.42 7.08
CA ASN A 158 3.32 0.65 7.80
C ASN A 158 3.47 0.84 9.32
N TYR A 159 2.62 0.18 10.10
CA TYR A 159 2.63 0.29 11.55
C TYR A 159 4.00 -0.10 12.18
N GLU A 160 4.63 -1.16 11.68
CA GLU A 160 5.92 -1.61 12.21
C GLU A 160 7.02 -0.59 11.93
N GLU A 161 7.08 -0.08 10.72
CA GLU A 161 8.06 0.93 10.30
C GLU A 161 7.84 2.27 11.03
N ASP A 162 6.60 2.63 11.33
CA ASP A 162 6.27 3.78 12.18
C ASP A 162 6.83 3.58 13.60
N THR A 163 6.61 2.41 14.19
CA THR A 163 7.21 2.10 15.51
C THR A 163 8.73 2.07 15.50
N GLN A 164 9.35 1.79 14.36
CA GLN A 164 10.79 1.82 14.16
C GLN A 164 11.35 3.23 13.89
N GLY A 165 10.49 4.24 13.83
CA GLY A 165 10.90 5.64 13.60
C GLY A 165 11.30 5.94 12.17
N MET A 166 10.76 5.22 11.19
CA MET A 166 11.03 5.47 9.79
C MET A 166 10.56 6.85 9.32
N PRO A 167 9.38 7.37 9.72
CA PRO A 167 8.96 8.72 9.35
C PRO A 167 9.95 9.79 9.79
N GLU A 168 10.41 9.72 11.05
CA GLU A 168 11.37 10.68 11.59
C GLU A 168 12.71 10.59 10.86
N TYR A 169 13.16 9.38 10.56
CA TYR A 169 14.38 9.17 9.78
C TYR A 169 14.25 9.74 8.37
N ALA A 170 13.16 9.43 7.67
CA ALA A 170 12.93 9.91 6.31
C ALA A 170 12.90 11.45 6.24
N VAL A 171 12.27 12.10 7.21
CA VAL A 171 12.21 13.58 7.26
C VAL A 171 13.56 14.16 7.66
N SER A 172 14.16 13.69 8.75
CA SER A 172 15.35 14.32 9.34
C SER A 172 16.64 13.98 8.62
N GLN A 173 16.78 12.76 8.09
CA GLN A 173 18.02 12.28 7.48
C GLN A 173 17.96 12.28 5.96
N CYS A 174 16.79 11.93 5.40
CA CYS A 174 16.60 11.90 3.95
C CYS A 174 15.93 13.17 3.42
N GLY A 175 15.46 14.10 4.26
CA GLY A 175 14.77 15.32 3.83
C GLY A 175 13.47 15.03 3.06
N ALA A 176 12.73 14.01 3.46
CA ALA A 176 11.41 13.74 2.88
C ALA A 176 10.44 14.88 3.25
N GLU A 177 9.73 15.39 2.25
CA GLU A 177 8.74 16.46 2.43
C GLU A 177 7.32 15.92 2.60
N ALA A 178 7.12 14.63 2.32
CA ALA A 178 5.84 13.95 2.47
C ALA A 178 6.07 12.51 2.94
N ILE A 179 5.16 12.01 3.76
CA ILE A 179 5.11 10.63 4.23
C ILE A 179 3.69 10.10 4.00
N GLU A 180 3.59 8.86 3.58
CA GLU A 180 2.32 8.16 3.46
C GLU A 180 2.22 7.09 4.53
N PHE A 181 1.20 7.17 5.37
CA PHE A 181 0.90 6.14 6.38
C PHE A 181 -0.05 5.11 5.80
N LYS A 182 0.37 3.87 5.79
CA LYS A 182 -0.43 2.74 5.31
C LYS A 182 -1.02 1.98 6.49
N PHE A 183 -2.32 2.07 6.60
CA PHE A 183 -3.09 1.30 7.57
C PHE A 183 -3.32 -0.14 7.09
N GLY A 184 -3.94 -0.96 7.94
CA GLY A 184 -4.20 -2.36 7.61
C GLY A 184 -4.98 -2.56 6.32
N GLN A 185 -4.65 -3.62 5.59
CA GLN A 185 -5.27 -3.96 4.31
C GLN A 185 -6.14 -5.19 4.46
N SER A 186 -7.45 -5.03 4.33
CA SER A 186 -8.38 -6.16 4.22
C SER A 186 -8.38 -6.80 2.82
N ALA A 187 -8.02 -6.05 1.80
CA ALA A 187 -7.98 -6.54 0.41
C ALA A 187 -6.98 -7.68 0.17
N LYS A 188 -5.98 -7.81 1.02
CA LYS A 188 -5.04 -8.95 1.05
C LYS A 188 -5.32 -9.92 2.18
N GLY A 189 -6.50 -9.89 2.76
CA GLY A 189 -6.89 -10.67 3.92
C GLY A 189 -6.76 -12.19 3.78
N THR A 190 -6.52 -12.66 2.58
CA THR A 190 -6.26 -14.06 2.28
C THR A 190 -4.76 -14.38 2.14
N GLN A 191 -3.91 -13.37 2.12
CA GLN A 191 -2.46 -13.56 2.14
C GLN A 191 -1.94 -13.14 3.50
N PRO A 192 -1.39 -14.08 4.29
CA PRO A 192 -0.80 -13.73 5.58
C PRO A 192 0.35 -12.75 5.37
N VAL A 193 0.39 -11.74 6.21
CA VAL A 193 1.50 -10.77 6.23
C VAL A 193 2.78 -11.46 6.68
N THR A 194 2.65 -12.36 7.67
CA THR A 194 3.79 -13.06 8.25
C THR A 194 3.40 -14.50 8.58
N ARG A 195 4.32 -15.41 8.35
CA ARG A 195 4.23 -16.81 8.78
C ARG A 195 5.11 -17.02 10.00
N ILE A 196 4.52 -17.51 11.06
CA ILE A 196 5.20 -17.78 12.34
C ILE A 196 5.12 -19.27 12.63
N LYS A 197 6.25 -19.89 13.02
CA LYS A 197 6.30 -21.30 13.43
C LYS A 197 6.26 -21.45 14.95
N ASP A 198 6.66 -20.42 15.66
CA ASP A 198 6.72 -20.41 17.11
C ASP A 198 5.34 -20.10 17.71
N TYR A 199 4.87 -20.98 18.59
CA TYR A 199 3.57 -20.84 19.24
C TYR A 199 3.50 -19.63 20.17
N ALA A 200 4.56 -19.38 20.95
CA ALA A 200 4.56 -18.25 21.89
C ALA A 200 4.55 -16.92 21.14
N ALA A 201 5.31 -16.80 20.05
CA ALA A 201 5.29 -15.62 19.19
C ALA A 201 3.92 -15.40 18.53
N ALA A 202 3.23 -16.49 18.12
CA ALA A 202 1.89 -16.40 17.56
C ALA A 202 0.87 -15.90 18.60
N LEU A 203 0.97 -16.41 19.81
CA LEU A 203 0.11 -15.97 20.93
C LEU A 203 0.34 -14.50 21.26
N GLN A 204 1.58 -14.07 21.35
CA GLN A 204 1.94 -12.67 21.58
C GLN A 204 1.38 -11.74 20.49
N LYS A 205 1.44 -12.15 19.21
CA LYS A 205 0.85 -11.38 18.12
C LYS A 205 -0.66 -11.25 18.26
N LYS A 206 -1.35 -12.33 18.65
CA LYS A 206 -2.78 -12.28 18.91
C LYS A 206 -3.11 -11.35 20.08
N GLU A 207 -2.37 -11.41 21.18
CA GLU A 207 -2.56 -10.55 22.35
C GLU A 207 -2.32 -9.07 22.00
N ALA A 208 -1.44 -8.80 21.06
CA ALA A 208 -1.21 -7.47 20.50
C ALA A 208 -2.30 -7.00 19.51
N GLY A 209 -3.36 -7.82 19.29
CA GLY A 209 -4.51 -7.46 18.48
C GLY A 209 -4.45 -7.90 17.01
N ALA A 210 -3.42 -8.63 16.59
CA ALA A 210 -3.35 -9.17 15.23
C ALA A 210 -4.32 -10.35 15.05
N LEU A 211 -4.86 -10.50 13.84
CA LEU A 211 -5.56 -11.71 13.45
C LEU A 211 -4.55 -12.81 13.18
N VAL A 212 -4.61 -13.90 13.95
CA VAL A 212 -3.70 -15.04 13.79
C VAL A 212 -4.51 -16.31 13.49
N HIS A 213 -4.15 -16.98 12.40
CA HIS A 213 -4.79 -18.23 11.99
C HIS A 213 -3.78 -19.37 11.82
N PRO A 214 -4.05 -20.59 12.34
CA PRO A 214 -5.14 -20.91 13.24
C PRO A 214 -5.02 -20.16 14.56
N ASP A 215 -6.14 -19.98 15.26
CA ASP A 215 -6.16 -19.24 16.52
C ASP A 215 -5.27 -19.93 17.57
N PRO A 216 -4.15 -19.30 18.02
CA PRO A 216 -3.27 -19.92 19.01
C PRO A 216 -3.92 -20.11 20.39
N ALA A 217 -4.99 -19.37 20.71
CA ALA A 217 -5.72 -19.55 21.95
C ALA A 217 -6.77 -20.67 21.90
N ALA A 218 -7.02 -21.23 20.71
CA ALA A 218 -7.97 -22.35 20.58
C ALA A 218 -7.46 -23.59 21.36
N PRO A 219 -8.34 -24.28 22.11
CA PRO A 219 -7.93 -25.42 22.96
C PRO A 219 -7.17 -26.50 22.18
N ALA A 220 -7.62 -26.82 20.97
CA ALA A 220 -6.97 -27.85 20.12
C ALA A 220 -5.56 -27.44 19.69
N VAL A 221 -5.34 -26.14 19.37
CA VAL A 221 -4.04 -25.62 18.96
C VAL A 221 -3.08 -25.58 20.14
N ARG A 222 -3.57 -25.18 21.30
CA ARG A 222 -2.79 -25.19 22.55
C ARG A 222 -2.33 -26.63 22.88
N ALA A 223 -3.25 -27.59 22.87
CA ALA A 223 -2.92 -28.99 23.12
C ALA A 223 -1.91 -29.55 22.10
N ALA A 224 -1.99 -29.15 20.84
CA ALA A 224 -1.00 -29.52 19.82
C ALA A 224 0.37 -28.88 20.13
N ALA A 225 0.40 -27.63 20.55
CA ALA A 225 1.64 -26.95 20.91
C ALA A 225 2.33 -27.58 22.12
N GLU A 226 1.56 -28.01 23.14
CA GLU A 226 2.07 -28.74 24.32
C GLU A 226 2.72 -30.08 23.95
N ARG A 227 2.28 -30.69 22.85
CA ARG A 227 2.89 -31.92 22.30
C ARG A 227 4.04 -31.66 21.32
N GLY A 228 4.40 -30.40 21.07
CA GLY A 228 5.40 -30.04 20.08
C GLY A 228 4.91 -30.13 18.61
N GLU A 229 3.60 -30.23 18.41
CA GLU A 229 2.92 -30.39 17.11
C GLU A 229 2.23 -29.10 16.64
N ALA A 230 2.68 -27.94 17.11
CA ALA A 230 2.06 -26.67 16.75
C ALA A 230 2.04 -26.46 15.23
N PRO A 231 0.91 -26.03 14.65
CA PRO A 231 0.83 -25.71 13.23
C PRO A 231 1.64 -24.46 12.91
N ASN A 232 1.83 -24.19 11.61
CA ASN A 232 2.26 -22.85 11.20
C ASN A 232 1.13 -21.87 11.42
N PHE A 233 1.46 -20.68 11.95
CA PHE A 233 0.52 -19.58 12.14
C PHE A 233 0.69 -18.53 11.06
N TYR A 234 -0.41 -17.98 10.63
CA TYR A 234 -0.46 -16.91 9.65
C TYR A 234 -1.04 -15.67 10.34
N VAL A 235 -0.33 -14.56 10.25
CA VAL A 235 -0.69 -13.28 10.87
C VAL A 235 -1.17 -12.32 9.80
N TYR A 236 -2.30 -11.66 10.07
CA TYR A 236 -2.94 -10.72 9.17
C TYR A 236 -3.05 -9.34 9.80
#